data_99b3f90e01c7475b10e52023ff64fc4d
#
_entry.id   99b3f90e01c7475b10e52023ff64fc4d
#
_cell.length_a   1.000
_cell.length_b   1.000
_cell.length_c   1.000
_cell.angle_alpha   90.00
_cell.angle_beta   90.00
_cell.angle_gamma   90.00
#
_symmetry.space_group_name_H-M   'P 1'
#
loop_
_entity.id
_entity.type
_entity.pdbx_description
1 polymer ?
#
loop_
_entity_poly.entity_id
_entity_poly.type
_entity_poly.pdbx_seq_one_letter_code
_entity_poly.pdbx_strand_id
1 'polypeptide(L)'
;MLKFALKNMAIKKTQVILIILSIVISAGIAVLAFNVATQVDEGITSNAGYYSAIIGPAGSNTQLAMNTMYFSEEPVGTNPYSVVTALQQDSRVTQVIPFAMADNYNGYGVVGTTAAFLSGKDIAKGEIFSDDETLQAVVGCNIAKYNAREVGDVIYTSHSANSTELHTKGITVVGILAESHSSYDNIVFTQLKTLWEMHDHGEHTEQDHESEEHHHEGKTVCAVLVNTKNPSYAMQLVTEYNDKIITEDDGDSTTLQAIEPMSVVRDVLNDADDTKYIVFVLCAVILVMNIMIISIITLLNMYHSAKEISLMRLIGISMKKINLLYIIQNGIMGLIAVILAFAVSRGCMVLMNDYVESMGVVLNMGKVYPVEFLILLAVFVISVVPTVIWTFSMSKKDSITD
;
A
#
# COMPACT_ATOMS: atom_id res chain seq x y z
N MET A 1 26.00 -30.77 25.06
CA MET A 1 24.53 -30.58 25.01
C MET A 1 24.10 -30.11 23.61
N LEU A 2 24.61 -29.01 23.07
CA LEU A 2 24.20 -28.49 21.74
C LEU A 2 24.37 -29.52 20.60
N LYS A 3 25.54 -30.17 20.46
CA LYS A 3 25.77 -31.19 19.44
C LYS A 3 24.79 -32.39 19.54
N PHE A 4 24.40 -32.75 20.76
CA PHE A 4 23.45 -33.83 21.02
C PHE A 4 22.01 -33.38 20.64
N ALA A 5 21.63 -32.14 20.95
CA ALA A 5 20.36 -31.58 20.56
C ALA A 5 20.20 -31.55 19.03
N LEU A 6 21.21 -31.06 18.30
CA LEU A 6 21.21 -31.04 16.83
C LEU A 6 21.12 -32.45 16.22
N LYS A 7 21.84 -33.44 16.78
CA LYS A 7 21.77 -34.82 16.29
C LYS A 7 20.39 -35.42 16.52
N ASN A 8 19.77 -35.16 17.69
CA ASN A 8 18.42 -35.62 18.00
C ASN A 8 17.37 -34.98 17.07
N MET A 9 17.51 -33.68 16.78
CA MET A 9 16.67 -33.00 15.78
C MET A 9 16.79 -33.62 14.39
N ALA A 10 18.00 -34.00 13.98
CA ALA A 10 18.24 -34.62 12.68
C ALA A 10 17.59 -36.04 12.59
N ILE A 11 17.51 -36.77 13.69
CA ILE A 11 16.82 -38.06 13.73
C ILE A 11 15.29 -37.88 13.66
N LYS A 12 14.75 -36.88 14.36
CA LYS A 12 13.30 -36.58 14.42
C LYS A 12 12.90 -35.49 13.37
N LYS A 13 13.53 -35.48 12.20
CA LYS A 13 13.39 -34.41 11.18
C LYS A 13 11.96 -34.06 10.82
N THR A 14 11.05 -35.04 10.69
CA THR A 14 9.66 -34.78 10.33
C THR A 14 8.93 -33.96 11.38
N GLN A 15 9.13 -34.25 12.66
CA GLN A 15 8.53 -33.50 13.76
C GLN A 15 9.10 -32.10 13.86
N VAL A 16 10.43 -31.96 13.68
CA VAL A 16 11.12 -30.67 13.66
C VAL A 16 10.60 -29.78 12.54
N ILE A 17 10.44 -30.34 11.34
CA ILE A 17 9.91 -29.59 10.17
C ILE A 17 8.47 -29.16 10.43
N LEU A 18 7.61 -30.02 10.97
CA LEU A 18 6.22 -29.67 11.26
C LEU A 18 6.09 -28.55 12.30
N ILE A 19 6.90 -28.58 13.36
CA ILE A 19 6.93 -27.51 14.37
C ILE A 19 7.41 -26.20 13.73
N ILE A 20 8.52 -26.22 13.00
CA ILE A 20 9.06 -25.03 12.34
C ILE A 20 8.02 -24.47 11.37
N LEU A 21 7.42 -25.31 10.53
CA LEU A 21 6.43 -24.88 9.54
C LEU A 21 5.19 -24.26 10.19
N SER A 22 4.69 -24.84 11.27
CA SER A 22 3.56 -24.31 12.03
C SER A 22 3.85 -22.92 12.58
N ILE A 23 5.05 -22.70 13.16
CA ILE A 23 5.46 -21.40 13.70
C ILE A 23 5.68 -20.40 12.56
N VAL A 24 6.31 -20.83 11.46
CA VAL A 24 6.57 -19.96 10.29
C VAL A 24 5.27 -19.43 9.70
N ILE A 25 4.29 -20.28 9.51
CA ILE A 25 2.99 -19.88 8.95
C ILE A 25 2.31 -18.87 9.87
N SER A 26 2.17 -19.17 11.17
CA SER A 26 1.44 -18.29 12.07
C SER A 26 2.15 -16.96 12.34
N ALA A 27 3.46 -16.98 12.58
CA ALA A 27 4.24 -15.78 12.79
C ALA A 27 4.37 -14.96 11.50
N GLY A 28 4.54 -15.64 10.36
CA GLY A 28 4.62 -15.02 9.05
C GLY A 28 3.33 -14.27 8.69
N ILE A 29 2.16 -14.89 8.91
CA ILE A 29 0.86 -14.23 8.68
C ILE A 29 0.68 -13.05 9.63
N ALA A 30 1.04 -13.17 10.90
CA ALA A 30 0.88 -12.08 11.86
C ALA A 30 1.77 -10.86 11.51
N VAL A 31 3.02 -11.09 11.13
CA VAL A 31 3.95 -10.03 10.72
C VAL A 31 3.51 -9.42 9.39
N LEU A 32 3.09 -10.25 8.43
CA LEU A 32 2.58 -9.78 7.12
C LEU A 32 1.35 -8.89 7.30
N ALA A 33 0.34 -9.35 8.04
CA ALA A 33 -0.89 -8.61 8.27
C ALA A 33 -0.63 -7.26 8.96
N PHE A 34 0.24 -7.25 9.97
CA PHE A 34 0.64 -6.00 10.64
C PHE A 34 1.34 -5.03 9.68
N ASN A 35 2.30 -5.54 8.88
CA ASN A 35 3.05 -4.71 7.94
C ASN A 35 2.16 -4.09 6.85
N VAL A 36 1.37 -4.92 6.18
CA VAL A 36 0.47 -4.47 5.11
C VAL A 36 -0.53 -3.45 5.67
N ALA A 37 -1.19 -3.78 6.80
CA ALA A 37 -2.15 -2.86 7.41
C ALA A 37 -1.53 -1.50 7.77
N THR A 38 -0.31 -1.50 8.35
CA THR A 38 0.35 -0.25 8.75
C THR A 38 0.83 0.55 7.54
N GLN A 39 1.39 -0.09 6.51
CA GLN A 39 1.88 0.62 5.33
C GLN A 39 0.73 1.17 4.47
N VAL A 40 -0.38 0.44 4.36
CA VAL A 40 -1.59 0.94 3.69
C VAL A 40 -2.15 2.17 4.43
N ASP A 41 -2.25 2.11 5.74
CA ASP A 41 -2.70 3.23 6.58
C ASP A 41 -1.81 4.48 6.41
N GLU A 42 -0.50 4.30 6.52
CA GLU A 42 0.47 5.39 6.31
C GLU A 42 0.45 5.93 4.88
N GLY A 43 0.36 5.05 3.87
CA GLY A 43 0.31 5.44 2.46
C GLY A 43 -0.94 6.25 2.13
N ILE A 44 -2.10 5.81 2.62
CA ILE A 44 -3.36 6.52 2.43
C ILE A 44 -3.33 7.86 3.18
N THR A 45 -2.89 7.90 4.44
CA THR A 45 -2.90 9.13 5.24
C THR A 45 -1.89 10.17 4.74
N SER A 46 -0.74 9.74 4.22
CA SER A 46 0.33 10.67 3.81
C SER A 46 -0.08 11.62 2.69
N ASN A 47 -0.91 11.18 1.74
CA ASN A 47 -1.33 11.99 0.60
C ASN A 47 -2.52 12.91 0.94
N ALA A 48 -3.37 12.55 1.90
CA ALA A 48 -4.59 13.29 2.23
C ALA A 48 -4.35 14.67 2.82
N GLY A 49 -3.21 14.90 3.46
CA GLY A 49 -2.90 16.16 4.13
C GLY A 49 -2.36 17.28 3.25
N TYR A 50 -2.11 17.03 1.96
CA TYR A 50 -1.48 18.02 1.08
C TYR A 50 -2.43 19.14 0.63
N TYR A 51 -3.75 18.87 0.57
CA TYR A 51 -4.73 19.82 0.07
C TYR A 51 -5.82 20.09 1.10
N SER A 52 -6.28 21.34 1.15
CA SER A 52 -7.32 21.77 2.07
C SER A 52 -8.73 21.41 1.58
N ALA A 53 -8.95 21.45 0.26
CA ALA A 53 -10.21 21.07 -0.39
C ALA A 53 -9.95 20.56 -1.80
N ILE A 54 -10.84 19.69 -2.30
CA ILE A 54 -10.91 19.26 -3.70
C ILE A 54 -12.30 19.59 -4.20
N ILE A 55 -12.36 20.24 -5.36
CA ILE A 55 -13.60 20.62 -6.03
C ILE A 55 -13.65 19.88 -7.36
N GLY A 56 -14.74 19.19 -7.63
CA GLY A 56 -14.94 18.38 -8.81
C GLY A 56 -16.41 18.34 -9.24
N PRO A 57 -16.77 17.60 -10.31
CA PRO A 57 -18.15 17.39 -10.69
C PRO A 57 -18.88 16.54 -9.63
N ALA A 58 -20.19 16.73 -9.51
CA ALA A 58 -21.01 16.02 -8.54
C ALA A 58 -20.98 14.51 -8.79
N GLY A 59 -20.81 13.73 -7.72
CA GLY A 59 -20.76 12.27 -7.75
C GLY A 59 -20.28 11.68 -6.43
N SER A 60 -19.43 10.66 -6.50
CA SER A 60 -18.89 10.02 -5.30
C SER A 60 -17.72 10.82 -4.70
N ASN A 61 -17.85 11.22 -3.44
CA ASN A 61 -16.77 11.88 -2.68
C ASN A 61 -15.51 11.00 -2.62
N THR A 62 -15.70 9.70 -2.40
CA THR A 62 -14.60 8.74 -2.33
C THR A 62 -13.90 8.61 -3.68
N GLN A 63 -14.65 8.48 -4.77
CA GLN A 63 -14.09 8.40 -6.12
C GLN A 63 -13.29 9.66 -6.46
N LEU A 64 -13.83 10.86 -6.18
CA LEU A 64 -13.14 12.12 -6.39
C LEU A 64 -11.80 12.18 -5.61
N ALA A 65 -11.80 11.79 -4.34
CA ALA A 65 -10.58 11.74 -3.53
C ALA A 65 -9.59 10.69 -4.04
N MET A 66 -10.05 9.47 -4.35
CA MET A 66 -9.20 8.38 -4.81
C MET A 66 -8.60 8.66 -6.19
N ASN A 67 -9.34 9.26 -7.10
CA ASN A 67 -8.83 9.69 -8.41
C ASN A 67 -7.73 10.75 -8.26
N THR A 68 -8.00 11.84 -7.53
CA THR A 68 -7.10 13.02 -7.51
C THR A 68 -5.85 12.84 -6.65
N MET A 69 -5.91 12.00 -5.60
CA MET A 69 -4.84 11.86 -4.62
C MET A 69 -4.05 10.55 -4.77
N TYR A 70 -4.70 9.51 -5.27
CA TYR A 70 -4.11 8.16 -5.37
C TYR A 70 -4.07 7.64 -6.80
N PHE A 71 -4.70 8.34 -7.75
CA PHE A 71 -4.77 7.96 -9.18
C PHE A 71 -5.33 6.55 -9.41
N SER A 72 -6.17 6.05 -8.49
CA SER A 72 -6.64 4.66 -8.46
C SER A 72 -8.04 4.46 -9.04
N GLU A 73 -8.79 5.54 -9.24
CA GLU A 73 -10.14 5.53 -9.79
C GLU A 73 -10.21 6.37 -11.04
N GLU A 74 -11.20 6.10 -11.90
CA GLU A 74 -11.49 6.96 -13.04
C GLU A 74 -12.07 8.33 -12.58
N PRO A 75 -11.89 9.40 -13.36
CA PRO A 75 -12.51 10.69 -13.06
C PRO A 75 -14.03 10.57 -12.93
N VAL A 76 -14.63 11.31 -12.01
CA VAL A 76 -16.09 11.38 -11.84
C VAL A 76 -16.76 12.06 -13.07
N GLY A 77 -16.03 12.96 -13.70
CA GLY A 77 -16.47 13.77 -14.86
C GLY A 77 -15.54 14.96 -15.04
N THR A 78 -16.00 15.98 -15.70
CA THR A 78 -15.25 17.20 -15.97
C THR A 78 -15.95 18.47 -15.48
N ASN A 79 -15.18 19.49 -15.16
CA ASN A 79 -15.64 20.84 -14.83
C ASN A 79 -15.05 21.85 -15.81
N PRO A 80 -15.75 22.96 -16.08
CA PRO A 80 -15.20 24.06 -16.86
C PRO A 80 -14.00 24.71 -16.16
N TYR A 81 -13.01 25.14 -16.94
CA TYR A 81 -11.82 25.81 -16.42
C TYR A 81 -12.13 27.15 -15.71
N SER A 82 -13.32 27.72 -15.93
CA SER A 82 -13.82 28.90 -15.22
C SER A 82 -13.81 28.73 -13.69
N VAL A 83 -14.00 27.51 -13.21
CA VAL A 83 -13.88 27.16 -11.78
C VAL A 83 -12.48 27.43 -11.25
N VAL A 84 -11.45 27.04 -12.02
CA VAL A 84 -10.04 27.28 -11.67
C VAL A 84 -9.77 28.79 -11.57
N THR A 85 -10.24 29.54 -12.58
CA THR A 85 -10.06 31.00 -12.64
C THR A 85 -10.77 31.71 -11.47
N ALA A 86 -11.97 31.28 -11.13
CA ALA A 86 -12.72 31.83 -9.99
C ALA A 86 -11.99 31.59 -8.65
N LEU A 87 -11.44 30.36 -8.46
CA LEU A 87 -10.68 30.01 -7.26
C LEU A 87 -9.34 30.73 -7.16
N GLN A 88 -8.67 31.01 -8.29
CA GLN A 88 -7.43 31.78 -8.31
C GLN A 88 -7.63 33.24 -7.88
N GLN A 89 -8.84 33.80 -8.06
CA GLN A 89 -9.19 35.14 -7.66
C GLN A 89 -9.71 35.21 -6.19
N ASP A 90 -9.95 34.07 -5.56
CA ASP A 90 -10.48 34.03 -4.19
C ASP A 90 -9.39 34.34 -3.16
N SER A 91 -9.61 35.35 -2.37
CA SER A 91 -8.65 35.83 -1.35
C SER A 91 -8.40 34.83 -0.22
N ARG A 92 -9.25 33.83 -0.03
CA ARG A 92 -9.13 32.75 0.97
C ARG A 92 -8.13 31.68 0.54
N VAL A 93 -7.89 31.61 -0.76
CA VAL A 93 -7.06 30.56 -1.40
C VAL A 93 -5.59 31.00 -1.45
N THR A 94 -4.68 30.06 -1.26
CA THR A 94 -3.24 30.28 -1.39
C THR A 94 -2.66 29.59 -2.64
N GLN A 95 -3.27 28.48 -3.04
CA GLN A 95 -2.81 27.69 -4.18
C GLN A 95 -4.01 27.02 -4.85
N VAL A 96 -4.03 27.02 -6.15
CA VAL A 96 -5.03 26.33 -6.98
C VAL A 96 -4.30 25.49 -7.99
N ILE A 97 -4.56 24.20 -7.99
CA ILE A 97 -3.93 23.23 -8.88
C ILE A 97 -5.03 22.53 -9.68
N PRO A 98 -5.16 22.80 -10.98
CA PRO A 98 -6.04 22.04 -11.85
C PRO A 98 -5.51 20.62 -12.06
N PHE A 99 -6.43 19.67 -12.17
CA PHE A 99 -6.14 18.26 -12.35
C PHE A 99 -7.03 17.68 -13.45
N ALA A 100 -6.43 17.02 -14.43
CA ALA A 100 -7.12 16.26 -15.46
C ALA A 100 -6.45 14.89 -15.62
N MET A 101 -7.23 13.86 -15.83
CA MET A 101 -6.75 12.51 -16.09
C MET A 101 -7.58 11.95 -17.24
N ALA A 102 -6.96 11.81 -18.40
CA ALA A 102 -7.70 11.47 -19.62
C ALA A 102 -7.04 10.36 -20.45
N ASP A 103 -5.73 10.18 -20.32
CA ASP A 103 -4.93 9.32 -21.18
C ASP A 103 -4.24 8.20 -20.41
N ASN A 104 -3.71 7.26 -21.18
CA ASN A 104 -2.97 6.12 -20.70
C ASN A 104 -1.64 5.94 -21.46
N TYR A 105 -0.60 5.54 -20.76
CA TYR A 105 0.68 5.15 -21.31
C TYR A 105 1.07 3.74 -20.87
N ASN A 106 0.89 2.74 -21.73
CA ASN A 106 1.22 1.34 -21.43
C ASN A 106 0.62 0.79 -20.12
N GLY A 107 -0.61 1.18 -19.80
CA GLY A 107 -1.27 0.78 -18.54
C GLY A 107 -1.11 1.78 -17.40
N TYR A 108 -0.29 2.81 -17.56
CA TYR A 108 -0.09 3.87 -16.56
C TYR A 108 -0.93 5.11 -16.88
N GLY A 109 -1.58 5.68 -15.88
CA GLY A 109 -2.38 6.89 -16.04
C GLY A 109 -1.54 8.11 -16.42
N VAL A 110 -2.12 8.99 -17.23
CA VAL A 110 -1.52 10.27 -17.61
C VAL A 110 -2.31 11.41 -16.98
N VAL A 111 -1.62 12.22 -16.18
CA VAL A 111 -2.20 13.35 -15.44
C VAL A 111 -1.70 14.66 -16.01
N GLY A 112 -2.63 15.48 -16.47
CA GLY A 112 -2.40 16.87 -16.85
C GLY A 112 -2.61 17.81 -15.67
N THR A 113 -1.58 18.57 -15.33
CA THR A 113 -1.61 19.47 -14.18
C THR A 113 -0.64 20.64 -14.39
N THR A 114 -0.31 21.36 -13.31
CA THR A 114 0.72 22.42 -13.31
C THR A 114 1.98 21.94 -12.59
N ALA A 115 3.11 22.59 -12.85
CA ALA A 115 4.38 22.33 -12.18
C ALA A 115 4.27 22.41 -10.64
N ALA A 116 3.33 23.23 -10.16
CA ALA A 116 3.04 23.38 -8.73
C ALA A 116 2.58 22.08 -8.05
N PHE A 117 1.97 21.14 -8.79
CA PHE A 117 1.57 19.82 -8.28
C PHE A 117 2.76 18.94 -7.89
N LEU A 118 3.86 19.07 -8.66
CA LEU A 118 5.10 18.33 -8.42
C LEU A 118 6.07 19.09 -7.50
N SER A 119 5.73 20.30 -7.09
CA SER A 119 6.57 21.11 -6.20
C SER A 119 6.77 20.40 -4.87
N GLY A 120 8.06 20.22 -4.49
CA GLY A 120 8.43 19.49 -3.26
C GLY A 120 8.55 17.97 -3.43
N LYS A 121 8.35 17.43 -4.63
CA LYS A 121 8.69 16.04 -4.96
C LYS A 121 10.15 15.95 -5.39
N ASP A 122 10.82 14.90 -4.94
CA ASP A 122 12.21 14.65 -5.31
C ASP A 122 12.33 14.16 -6.75
N ILE A 123 13.26 14.74 -7.50
CA ILE A 123 13.57 14.37 -8.88
C ILE A 123 14.86 13.53 -8.89
N ALA A 124 14.80 12.33 -9.46
CA ALA A 124 15.97 11.46 -9.61
C ALA A 124 16.85 11.88 -10.79
N LYS A 125 16.24 12.29 -11.92
CA LYS A 125 16.94 12.75 -13.14
C LYS A 125 16.13 13.83 -13.84
N GLY A 126 16.80 14.79 -14.47
CA GLY A 126 16.16 15.86 -15.21
C GLY A 126 15.55 16.94 -14.32
N GLU A 127 14.45 17.52 -14.73
CA GLU A 127 13.78 18.64 -14.06
C GLU A 127 12.25 18.54 -14.19
N ILE A 128 11.50 19.35 -13.44
CA ILE A 128 10.05 19.47 -13.57
C ILE A 128 9.77 20.31 -14.84
N PHE A 129 8.72 19.95 -15.58
CA PHE A 129 8.28 20.71 -16.76
C PHE A 129 7.88 22.15 -16.40
N SER A 130 7.97 23.05 -17.39
CA SER A 130 7.50 24.43 -17.28
C SER A 130 6.02 24.55 -17.69
N ASP A 131 5.22 25.33 -16.96
CA ASP A 131 3.82 25.62 -17.32
C ASP A 131 3.66 26.47 -18.59
N ASP A 132 4.75 27.10 -19.04
CA ASP A 132 4.75 27.93 -20.26
C ASP A 132 4.98 27.12 -21.55
N GLU A 133 5.45 25.86 -21.41
CA GLU A 133 5.71 24.95 -22.52
C GLU A 133 4.60 23.91 -22.63
N THR A 134 4.63 23.10 -23.70
CA THR A 134 3.74 21.97 -23.92
C THR A 134 4.55 20.75 -24.35
N LEU A 135 3.92 19.56 -24.34
CA LEU A 135 4.50 18.29 -24.77
C LEU A 135 5.75 17.88 -23.97
N GLN A 136 5.78 18.24 -22.69
CA GLN A 136 6.77 17.75 -21.73
C GLN A 136 6.12 16.85 -20.69
N ALA A 137 6.86 15.85 -20.21
CA ALA A 137 6.39 14.96 -19.13
C ALA A 137 7.47 14.75 -18.07
N VAL A 138 7.01 14.56 -16.84
CA VAL A 138 7.76 13.96 -15.75
C VAL A 138 7.15 12.59 -15.47
N VAL A 139 7.95 11.54 -15.50
CA VAL A 139 7.47 10.15 -15.32
C VAL A 139 7.85 9.61 -13.94
N GLY A 140 6.99 8.78 -13.38
CA GLY A 140 7.28 8.05 -12.17
C GLY A 140 8.46 7.08 -12.34
N CYS A 141 9.15 6.78 -11.25
CA CYS A 141 10.38 5.96 -11.28
C CYS A 141 10.13 4.55 -11.82
N ASN A 142 8.96 3.94 -11.55
CA ASN A 142 8.60 2.62 -12.04
C ASN A 142 8.39 2.62 -13.56
N ILE A 143 7.78 3.67 -14.12
CA ILE A 143 7.60 3.82 -15.57
C ILE A 143 8.97 3.88 -16.25
N ALA A 144 9.89 4.70 -15.73
CA ALA A 144 11.25 4.79 -16.26
C ALA A 144 11.97 3.46 -16.20
N LYS A 145 11.84 2.72 -15.10
CA LYS A 145 12.49 1.43 -14.85
C LYS A 145 11.93 0.32 -15.74
N TYR A 146 10.60 0.15 -15.75
CA TYR A 146 9.97 -1.01 -16.43
C TYR A 146 9.83 -0.80 -17.94
N ASN A 147 9.71 0.46 -18.40
CA ASN A 147 9.66 0.78 -19.83
C ASN A 147 11.00 1.22 -20.40
N ALA A 148 12.09 1.15 -19.62
CA ALA A 148 13.44 1.56 -20.01
C ALA A 148 13.48 2.97 -20.63
N ARG A 149 12.85 3.96 -19.93
CA ARG A 149 12.77 5.34 -20.39
C ARG A 149 13.81 6.20 -19.68
N GLU A 150 14.38 7.11 -20.45
CA GLU A 150 15.34 8.11 -19.98
C GLU A 150 14.87 9.52 -20.31
N VAL A 151 15.48 10.51 -19.65
CA VAL A 151 15.24 11.93 -19.95
C VAL A 151 15.66 12.20 -21.40
N GLY A 152 14.78 12.84 -22.17
CA GLY A 152 14.93 13.10 -23.61
C GLY A 152 14.17 12.13 -24.51
N ASP A 153 13.64 11.01 -23.96
CA ASP A 153 12.81 10.09 -24.74
C ASP A 153 11.45 10.71 -25.06
N VAL A 154 10.86 10.28 -26.16
CA VAL A 154 9.49 10.66 -26.55
C VAL A 154 8.55 9.49 -26.27
N ILE A 155 7.44 9.78 -25.62
CA ILE A 155 6.37 8.82 -25.33
C ILE A 155 5.10 9.22 -26.08
N TYR A 156 4.31 8.22 -26.48
CA TYR A 156 3.01 8.40 -27.14
C TYR A 156 1.94 7.78 -26.25
N THR A 157 0.90 8.53 -25.94
CA THR A 157 -0.21 8.11 -25.10
C THR A 157 -1.40 7.65 -25.94
N SER A 158 -2.37 7.01 -25.32
CA SER A 158 -3.62 6.53 -25.90
C SER A 158 -4.79 6.84 -24.97
N HIS A 159 -6.03 6.82 -25.45
CA HIS A 159 -7.21 7.09 -24.63
C HIS A 159 -7.46 6.00 -23.56
N SER A 160 -7.01 4.78 -23.79
CA SER A 160 -7.17 3.69 -22.80
C SER A 160 -6.01 2.69 -22.86
N ALA A 161 -5.83 1.91 -21.79
CA ALA A 161 -4.80 0.88 -21.70
C ALA A 161 -4.89 -0.20 -22.80
N ASN A 162 -6.08 -0.44 -23.33
CA ASN A 162 -6.35 -1.44 -24.37
C ASN A 162 -6.47 -0.85 -25.78
N SER A 163 -6.34 0.47 -25.94
CA SER A 163 -6.39 1.12 -27.24
C SER A 163 -5.11 0.85 -28.01
N THR A 164 -5.25 0.51 -29.28
CA THR A 164 -4.14 0.40 -30.23
C THR A 164 -3.86 1.74 -30.94
N GLU A 165 -4.76 2.70 -30.79
CA GLU A 165 -4.63 4.02 -31.39
C GLU A 165 -3.84 4.94 -30.45
N LEU A 166 -2.67 5.36 -30.90
CA LEU A 166 -1.80 6.29 -30.19
C LEU A 166 -2.04 7.71 -30.71
N HIS A 167 -1.95 8.68 -29.83
CA HIS A 167 -1.93 10.08 -30.24
C HIS A 167 -0.78 10.35 -31.19
N THR A 168 -0.98 11.22 -32.18
CA THR A 168 0.02 11.57 -33.19
C THR A 168 1.15 12.45 -32.66
N LYS A 169 0.87 13.22 -31.58
CA LYS A 169 1.84 14.09 -30.92
C LYS A 169 2.57 13.29 -29.80
N GLY A 170 3.89 13.34 -29.82
CA GLY A 170 4.71 12.72 -28.79
C GLY A 170 5.01 13.70 -27.66
N ILE A 171 5.12 13.20 -26.44
CA ILE A 171 5.45 13.97 -25.24
C ILE A 171 6.90 13.64 -24.85
N THR A 172 7.73 14.66 -24.65
CA THR A 172 9.14 14.47 -24.29
C THR A 172 9.30 14.32 -22.78
N VAL A 173 9.96 13.28 -22.34
CA VAL A 173 10.31 13.07 -20.92
C VAL A 173 11.41 14.04 -20.52
N VAL A 174 11.09 15.01 -19.65
CA VAL A 174 12.05 16.02 -19.15
C VAL A 174 12.55 15.69 -17.75
N GLY A 175 11.83 14.84 -17.01
CA GLY A 175 12.22 14.45 -15.68
C GLY A 175 11.73 13.05 -15.28
N ILE A 176 12.39 12.47 -14.29
CA ILE A 176 12.04 11.21 -13.66
C ILE A 176 11.98 11.43 -12.16
N LEU A 177 10.83 11.12 -11.53
CA LEU A 177 10.67 11.22 -10.07
C LEU A 177 11.58 10.22 -9.35
N ALA A 178 12.06 10.60 -8.17
CA ALA A 178 12.68 9.66 -7.26
C ALA A 178 11.65 8.68 -6.70
N GLU A 179 12.10 7.48 -6.31
CA GLU A 179 11.24 6.46 -5.72
C GLU A 179 10.60 6.96 -4.42
N SER A 180 9.29 7.06 -4.41
CA SER A 180 8.50 7.60 -3.29
C SER A 180 7.72 6.52 -2.53
N HIS A 181 7.63 5.30 -3.06
CA HIS A 181 6.74 4.23 -2.59
C HIS A 181 5.28 4.68 -2.47
N SER A 182 4.85 5.47 -3.43
CA SER A 182 3.47 5.98 -3.54
C SER A 182 2.98 5.84 -4.98
N SER A 183 1.69 6.13 -5.20
CA SER A 183 1.09 6.09 -6.54
C SER A 183 1.77 6.99 -7.57
N TYR A 184 2.51 8.01 -7.14
CA TYR A 184 3.32 8.88 -8.03
C TYR A 184 4.38 8.11 -8.83
N ASP A 185 4.85 6.97 -8.31
CA ASP A 185 5.87 6.16 -8.98
C ASP A 185 5.37 5.52 -10.29
N ASN A 186 4.03 5.49 -10.49
CA ASN A 186 3.34 4.82 -11.60
C ASN A 186 2.53 5.78 -12.48
N ILE A 187 2.78 7.08 -12.42
CA ILE A 187 2.01 8.09 -13.17
C ILE A 187 2.93 8.87 -14.11
N VAL A 188 2.40 9.21 -15.28
CA VAL A 188 2.97 10.20 -16.19
C VAL A 188 2.33 11.55 -15.88
N PHE A 189 3.13 12.54 -15.52
CA PHE A 189 2.66 13.91 -15.29
C PHE A 189 3.05 14.78 -16.48
N THR A 190 2.09 15.56 -16.98
CA THR A 190 2.31 16.50 -18.10
C THR A 190 1.61 17.82 -17.81
N GLN A 191 1.88 18.85 -18.62
CA GLN A 191 1.15 20.10 -18.52
C GLN A 191 -0.32 19.88 -18.90
N LEU A 192 -1.24 20.56 -18.20
CA LEU A 192 -2.66 20.54 -18.53
C LEU A 192 -2.92 20.96 -19.99
N LYS A 193 -2.17 21.95 -20.48
CA LYS A 193 -2.23 22.41 -21.88
C LYS A 193 -1.90 21.31 -22.89
N THR A 194 -0.99 20.39 -22.53
CA THR A 194 -0.62 19.24 -23.36
C THR A 194 -1.81 18.32 -23.59
N LEU A 195 -2.55 17.99 -22.53
CA LEU A 195 -3.75 17.14 -22.66
C LEU A 195 -4.80 17.83 -23.55
N TRP A 196 -5.07 19.11 -23.34
CA TRP A 196 -6.01 19.85 -24.21
C TRP A 196 -5.54 19.88 -25.66
N GLU A 197 -4.26 20.10 -25.91
CA GLU A 197 -3.70 20.14 -27.28
C GLU A 197 -3.76 18.77 -27.98
N MET A 198 -3.72 17.67 -27.23
CA MET A 198 -3.81 16.31 -27.76
C MET A 198 -5.25 15.92 -28.08
N HIS A 199 -6.22 16.47 -27.35
CA HIS A 199 -7.65 16.21 -27.52
C HIS A 199 -8.35 17.28 -28.39
N ASP A 200 -7.64 18.33 -28.82
CA ASP A 200 -8.16 19.33 -29.74
C ASP A 200 -8.11 18.76 -31.17
N HIS A 201 -9.12 17.97 -31.53
CA HIS A 201 -9.34 17.48 -32.88
C HIS A 201 -10.01 18.57 -33.71
N GLY A 202 -9.21 19.55 -34.20
CA GLY A 202 -9.68 20.48 -35.21
C GLY A 202 -10.17 19.73 -36.46
N GLU A 203 -11.46 19.95 -36.79
CA GLU A 203 -12.22 19.52 -37.96
C GLU A 203 -12.77 18.08 -37.94
N HIS A 204 -14.10 18.05 -37.88
CA HIS A 204 -14.98 16.92 -38.11
C HIS A 204 -14.68 16.17 -39.41
N THR A 205 -14.28 14.92 -39.32
CA THR A 205 -14.67 13.92 -40.32
C THR A 205 -15.91 13.20 -39.78
N GLU A 206 -17.04 13.48 -40.39
CA GLU A 206 -18.31 12.79 -40.22
C GLU A 206 -18.11 11.31 -40.53
N GLN A 207 -17.88 10.46 -39.52
CA GLN A 207 -18.22 9.03 -39.52
C GLN A 207 -17.60 8.40 -38.24
N ASP A 208 -18.37 8.47 -37.14
CA ASP A 208 -18.48 7.31 -36.24
C ASP A 208 -19.69 7.50 -35.33
N HIS A 209 -20.62 6.57 -35.46
CA HIS A 209 -21.84 6.48 -34.68
C HIS A 209 -21.56 5.86 -33.32
N GLU A 210 -22.28 6.40 -32.30
CA GLU A 210 -22.61 5.77 -31.03
C GLU A 210 -21.52 5.76 -29.94
N SER A 211 -21.25 6.92 -29.37
CA SER A 211 -21.23 7.13 -27.91
C SER A 211 -21.55 8.60 -27.68
N GLU A 212 -22.68 8.87 -27.02
CA GLU A 212 -23.06 10.21 -26.57
C GLU A 212 -22.12 10.66 -25.43
N GLU A 213 -20.84 10.90 -25.73
CA GLU A 213 -19.99 11.73 -24.91
C GLU A 213 -20.10 13.15 -25.45
N HIS A 214 -20.78 14.01 -24.70
CA HIS A 214 -20.85 15.43 -24.96
C HIS A 214 -19.41 16.02 -24.96
N HIS A 215 -18.88 16.21 -26.17
CA HIS A 215 -17.61 16.93 -26.35
C HIS A 215 -17.85 18.41 -26.07
N HIS A 216 -17.48 18.85 -24.88
CA HIS A 216 -17.38 20.27 -24.58
C HIS A 216 -16.23 20.88 -25.41
N GLU A 217 -16.51 21.86 -26.26
CA GLU A 217 -15.52 22.67 -26.99
C GLU A 217 -14.66 23.56 -26.04
N GLY A 218 -14.84 23.48 -24.73
CA GLY A 218 -14.18 24.26 -23.69
C GLY A 218 -13.01 23.54 -23.01
N LYS A 219 -12.10 24.34 -22.45
CA LYS A 219 -11.03 23.82 -21.57
C LYS A 219 -11.66 23.27 -20.29
N THR A 220 -11.53 21.97 -20.05
CA THR A 220 -12.08 21.30 -18.89
C THR A 220 -10.98 20.71 -17.97
N VAL A 221 -11.36 20.45 -16.72
CA VAL A 221 -10.54 19.77 -15.71
C VAL A 221 -11.39 18.75 -14.96
N CYS A 222 -10.81 17.63 -14.53
CA CYS A 222 -11.53 16.62 -13.74
C CYS A 222 -11.73 17.07 -12.29
N ALA A 223 -10.80 17.86 -11.77
CA ALA A 223 -10.87 18.38 -10.41
C ALA A 223 -9.98 19.62 -10.24
N VAL A 224 -10.20 20.35 -9.15
CA VAL A 224 -9.37 21.48 -8.72
C VAL A 224 -8.94 21.24 -7.28
N LEU A 225 -7.64 21.11 -7.05
CA LEU A 225 -7.04 20.93 -5.74
C LEU A 225 -6.70 22.31 -5.17
N VAL A 226 -7.13 22.56 -3.94
CA VAL A 226 -7.07 23.90 -3.35
C VAL A 226 -6.39 23.87 -1.99
N ASN A 227 -5.46 24.81 -1.79
CA ASN A 227 -4.93 25.13 -0.46
C ASN A 227 -5.44 26.47 0.01
N THR A 228 -5.82 26.55 1.26
CA THR A 228 -6.38 27.74 1.89
C THR A 228 -5.46 28.30 2.98
N LYS A 229 -5.64 29.59 3.32
CA LYS A 229 -4.86 30.26 4.38
C LYS A 229 -5.08 29.66 5.76
N ASN A 230 -6.24 29.08 6.01
CA ASN A 230 -6.59 28.39 7.26
C ASN A 230 -7.72 27.37 7.06
N PRO A 231 -7.88 26.40 7.96
CA PRO A 231 -8.91 25.34 7.85
C PRO A 231 -10.35 25.86 7.78
N SER A 232 -10.66 26.99 8.43
CA SER A 232 -12.02 27.56 8.40
C SER A 232 -12.40 28.01 6.98
N TYR A 233 -11.45 28.47 6.19
CA TYR A 233 -11.69 28.84 4.80
C TYR A 233 -11.90 27.61 3.91
N ALA A 234 -11.24 26.50 4.19
CA ALA A 234 -11.49 25.25 3.49
C ALA A 234 -12.94 24.79 3.69
N MET A 235 -13.42 24.80 4.94
CA MET A 235 -14.80 24.43 5.26
C MET A 235 -15.83 25.37 4.60
N GLN A 236 -15.54 26.68 4.52
CA GLN A 236 -16.40 27.64 3.81
C GLN A 236 -16.43 27.34 2.30
N LEU A 237 -15.27 27.05 1.68
CA LEU A 237 -15.21 26.69 0.26
C LEU A 237 -15.96 25.39 -0.03
N VAL A 238 -15.79 24.37 0.82
CA VAL A 238 -16.53 23.11 0.70
C VAL A 238 -18.03 23.35 0.76
N THR A 239 -18.50 24.18 1.70
CA THR A 239 -19.93 24.49 1.81
C THR A 239 -20.44 25.33 0.63
N GLU A 240 -19.64 26.24 0.09
CA GLU A 240 -20.02 27.14 -1.02
C GLU A 240 -20.06 26.42 -2.36
N TYR A 241 -19.13 25.50 -2.60
CA TYR A 241 -19.01 24.81 -3.88
C TYR A 241 -19.75 23.47 -3.92
N ASN A 242 -20.19 22.94 -2.79
CA ASN A 242 -21.01 21.74 -2.77
C ASN A 242 -22.41 22.05 -3.31
N ASP A 243 -22.89 21.25 -4.25
CA ASP A 243 -24.16 21.42 -4.98
C ASP A 243 -24.29 22.74 -5.76
N LYS A 244 -23.17 23.44 -6.01
CA LYS A 244 -23.17 24.64 -6.82
C LYS A 244 -23.28 24.29 -8.29
N ILE A 245 -24.25 24.89 -8.97
CA ILE A 245 -24.44 24.73 -10.42
C ILE A 245 -23.67 25.82 -11.13
N ILE A 246 -22.83 25.44 -12.10
CA ILE A 246 -22.18 26.33 -13.03
C ILE A 246 -22.78 26.11 -14.41
N THR A 247 -23.23 27.17 -15.05
CA THR A 247 -23.73 27.11 -16.41
C THR A 247 -22.69 27.77 -17.32
N GLU A 248 -22.32 27.10 -18.38
CA GLU A 248 -21.41 27.61 -19.41
C GLU A 248 -22.16 28.43 -20.45
N ASP A 249 -21.43 29.17 -21.30
CA ASP A 249 -22.02 30.03 -22.30
C ASP A 249 -22.78 29.26 -23.39
N ASP A 250 -22.50 27.95 -23.56
CA ASP A 250 -23.19 27.02 -24.47
C ASP A 250 -24.51 26.51 -23.91
N GLY A 251 -24.81 26.80 -22.64
CA GLY A 251 -26.04 26.40 -21.95
C GLY A 251 -25.92 25.11 -21.15
N ASP A 252 -24.80 24.41 -21.23
CA ASP A 252 -24.53 23.24 -20.40
C ASP A 252 -24.30 23.63 -18.95
N SER A 253 -24.80 22.83 -18.03
CA SER A 253 -24.70 23.09 -16.60
C SER A 253 -24.11 21.91 -15.86
N THR A 254 -23.01 22.15 -15.15
CA THR A 254 -22.34 21.16 -14.31
C THR A 254 -22.62 21.47 -12.85
N THR A 255 -23.08 20.46 -12.12
CA THR A 255 -23.18 20.54 -10.65
C THR A 255 -21.85 20.16 -10.05
N LEU A 256 -21.34 21.02 -9.16
CA LEU A 256 -20.08 20.78 -8.47
C LEU A 256 -20.32 20.08 -7.15
N GLN A 257 -19.31 19.34 -6.71
CA GLN A 257 -19.13 18.91 -5.33
C GLN A 257 -17.77 19.41 -4.81
N ALA A 258 -17.71 19.62 -3.52
CA ALA A 258 -16.48 19.97 -2.85
C ALA A 258 -16.29 19.10 -1.60
N ILE A 259 -15.08 18.59 -1.44
CA ILE A 259 -14.73 17.69 -0.34
C ILE A 259 -13.53 18.21 0.44
N GLU A 260 -13.48 17.90 1.73
CA GLU A 260 -12.26 17.97 2.53
C GLU A 260 -11.57 16.61 2.43
N PRO A 261 -10.39 16.50 1.77
CA PRO A 261 -9.77 15.22 1.48
C PRO A 261 -9.53 14.37 2.73
N MET A 262 -9.05 14.99 3.82
CA MET A 262 -8.76 14.29 5.06
C MET A 262 -10.02 13.69 5.71
N SER A 263 -11.20 14.31 5.56
CA SER A 263 -12.45 13.75 6.10
C SER A 263 -12.85 12.49 5.33
N VAL A 264 -12.78 12.53 3.99
CA VAL A 264 -13.11 11.38 3.13
C VAL A 264 -12.15 10.22 3.39
N VAL A 265 -10.85 10.51 3.47
CA VAL A 265 -9.85 9.49 3.79
C VAL A 265 -10.07 8.90 5.18
N ARG A 266 -10.43 9.73 6.16
CA ARG A 266 -10.75 9.24 7.51
C ARG A 266 -11.96 8.30 7.51
N ASP A 267 -12.98 8.60 6.72
CA ASP A 267 -14.16 7.72 6.59
C ASP A 267 -13.79 6.38 5.95
N VAL A 268 -12.99 6.40 4.89
CA VAL A 268 -12.43 5.18 4.27
C VAL A 268 -11.57 4.40 5.26
N LEU A 269 -10.73 5.07 6.05
CA LEU A 269 -9.89 4.44 7.05
C LEU A 269 -10.70 3.88 8.23
N ASN A 270 -11.76 4.54 8.67
CA ASN A 270 -12.65 4.04 9.71
C ASN A 270 -13.33 2.73 9.28
N ASP A 271 -13.81 2.65 8.03
CA ASP A 271 -14.35 1.42 7.47
C ASP A 271 -13.25 0.32 7.36
N ALA A 272 -12.02 0.72 7.05
CA ALA A 272 -10.87 -0.18 7.03
C ALA A 272 -10.41 -0.60 8.43
N ASP A 273 -10.58 0.22 9.47
CA ASP A 273 -10.21 -0.10 10.85
C ASP A 273 -11.04 -1.26 11.41
N ASP A 274 -12.33 -1.34 11.09
CA ASP A 274 -13.16 -2.50 11.42
C ASP A 274 -12.61 -3.79 10.77
N THR A 275 -12.17 -3.70 9.53
CA THR A 275 -11.52 -4.81 8.81
C THR A 275 -10.17 -5.18 9.44
N LYS A 276 -9.33 -4.20 9.81
CA LYS A 276 -8.07 -4.43 10.54
C LYS A 276 -8.32 -5.16 11.86
N TYR A 277 -9.35 -4.72 12.61
CA TYR A 277 -9.70 -5.38 13.87
C TYR A 277 -10.07 -6.85 13.67
N ILE A 278 -10.86 -7.18 12.65
CA ILE A 278 -11.21 -8.55 12.28
C ILE A 278 -9.93 -9.35 11.94
N VAL A 279 -9.02 -8.79 11.15
CA VAL A 279 -7.74 -9.43 10.79
C VAL A 279 -6.89 -9.68 12.03
N PHE A 280 -6.78 -8.72 12.96
CA PHE A 280 -6.04 -8.91 14.22
C PHE A 280 -6.66 -9.99 15.11
N VAL A 281 -8.00 -10.05 15.19
CA VAL A 281 -8.70 -11.11 15.91
C VAL A 281 -8.41 -12.49 15.29
N LEU A 282 -8.45 -12.60 13.96
CA LEU A 282 -8.09 -13.83 13.24
C LEU A 282 -6.63 -14.23 13.51
N CYS A 283 -5.70 -13.27 13.46
CA CYS A 283 -4.29 -13.52 13.81
C CYS A 283 -4.14 -14.01 15.25
N ALA A 284 -4.87 -13.43 16.20
CA ALA A 284 -4.86 -13.87 17.59
C ALA A 284 -5.40 -15.32 17.73
N VAL A 285 -6.47 -15.67 17.03
CA VAL A 285 -7.01 -17.03 16.98
C VAL A 285 -5.97 -18.02 16.41
N ILE A 286 -5.31 -17.65 15.30
CA ILE A 286 -4.25 -18.47 14.69
C ILE A 286 -3.09 -18.68 15.67
N LEU A 287 -2.68 -17.64 16.41
CA LEU A 287 -1.63 -17.76 17.44
C LEU A 287 -2.05 -18.69 18.57
N VAL A 288 -3.30 -18.62 19.06
CA VAL A 288 -3.82 -19.52 20.10
C VAL A 288 -3.84 -20.96 19.59
N MET A 289 -4.33 -21.21 18.38
CA MET A 289 -4.30 -22.54 17.77
C MET A 289 -2.87 -23.07 17.64
N ASN A 290 -1.92 -22.22 17.30
CA ASN A 290 -0.50 -22.58 17.21
C ASN A 290 0.06 -23.00 18.57
N ILE A 291 -0.26 -22.29 19.64
CA ILE A 291 0.12 -22.69 21.02
C ILE A 291 -0.40 -24.12 21.34
N MET A 292 -1.64 -24.42 20.99
CA MET A 292 -2.23 -25.75 21.20
C MET A 292 -1.50 -26.80 20.36
N ILE A 293 -1.23 -26.54 19.09
CA ILE A 293 -0.51 -27.47 18.19
C ILE A 293 0.90 -27.75 18.74
N ILE A 294 1.66 -26.73 19.10
CA ILE A 294 3.00 -26.87 19.66
C ILE A 294 2.94 -27.66 20.97
N SER A 295 1.96 -27.37 21.82
CA SER A 295 1.78 -28.08 23.10
C SER A 295 1.50 -29.57 22.89
N ILE A 296 0.59 -29.91 21.98
CA ILE A 296 0.25 -31.29 21.64
C ILE A 296 1.46 -32.04 21.06
N ILE A 297 2.17 -31.44 20.10
CA ILE A 297 3.34 -32.05 19.48
C ILE A 297 4.45 -32.23 20.51
N THR A 298 4.67 -31.28 21.42
CA THR A 298 5.66 -31.37 22.49
C THR A 298 5.30 -32.52 23.46
N LEU A 299 4.04 -32.61 23.87
CA LEU A 299 3.57 -33.70 24.74
C LEU A 299 3.75 -35.07 24.08
N LEU A 300 3.35 -35.22 22.81
CA LEU A 300 3.52 -36.48 22.06
C LEU A 300 5.00 -36.85 21.92
N ASN A 301 5.86 -35.87 21.62
CA ASN A 301 7.30 -36.07 21.50
C ASN A 301 7.91 -36.60 22.80
N MET A 302 7.45 -36.06 23.94
CA MET A 302 7.95 -36.48 25.24
C MET A 302 7.41 -37.84 25.66
N TYR A 303 6.16 -38.13 25.33
CA TYR A 303 5.60 -39.46 25.54
C TYR A 303 6.35 -40.55 24.76
N HIS A 304 6.64 -40.30 23.48
CA HIS A 304 7.46 -41.20 22.65
C HIS A 304 8.92 -41.28 23.10
N SER A 305 9.46 -40.23 23.72
CA SER A 305 10.83 -40.18 24.24
C SER A 305 10.95 -40.75 25.66
N ALA A 306 9.87 -41.20 26.30
CA ALA A 306 9.92 -41.71 27.68
C ALA A 306 10.93 -42.86 27.88
N LYS A 307 11.04 -43.78 26.92
CA LYS A 307 12.04 -44.85 26.91
C LYS A 307 13.47 -44.32 26.82
N GLU A 308 13.71 -43.31 25.94
CA GLU A 308 15.01 -42.68 25.80
C GLU A 308 15.42 -41.92 27.07
N ILE A 309 14.46 -41.24 27.71
CA ILE A 309 14.65 -40.53 28.97
C ILE A 309 15.03 -41.53 30.08
N SER A 310 14.34 -42.68 30.19
CA SER A 310 14.65 -43.73 31.15
C SER A 310 16.05 -44.31 30.93
N LEU A 311 16.46 -44.53 29.67
CA LEU A 311 17.80 -44.99 29.34
C LEU A 311 18.87 -43.96 29.72
N MET A 312 18.62 -42.66 29.45
CA MET A 312 19.54 -41.59 29.86
C MET A 312 19.70 -41.50 31.38
N ARG A 313 18.61 -41.76 32.15
CA ARG A 313 18.66 -41.81 33.60
C ARG A 313 19.45 -43.02 34.10
N LEU A 314 19.30 -44.19 33.48
CA LEU A 314 20.08 -45.39 33.83
C LEU A 314 21.58 -45.19 33.61
N ILE A 315 22.00 -44.36 32.66
CA ILE A 315 23.39 -44.01 32.41
C ILE A 315 23.86 -42.90 33.38
N GLY A 316 22.99 -42.40 34.28
CA GLY A 316 23.36 -41.40 35.29
C GLY A 316 23.19 -39.93 34.84
N ILE A 317 22.48 -39.65 33.75
CA ILE A 317 22.19 -38.27 33.34
C ILE A 317 21.06 -37.71 34.21
N SER A 318 21.32 -36.58 34.89
CA SER A 318 20.33 -35.96 35.78
C SER A 318 19.17 -35.36 34.98
N MET A 319 17.94 -35.37 35.55
CA MET A 319 16.75 -34.76 34.92
C MET A 319 16.95 -33.31 34.52
N LYS A 320 17.69 -32.52 35.32
CA LYS A 320 18.01 -31.14 34.97
C LYS A 320 18.75 -31.00 33.62
N LYS A 321 19.63 -31.96 33.32
CA LYS A 321 20.38 -31.96 32.03
C LYS A 321 19.48 -32.41 30.88
N ILE A 322 18.56 -33.32 31.10
CA ILE A 322 17.59 -33.80 30.12
C ILE A 322 16.60 -32.66 29.80
N ASN A 323 16.07 -31.98 30.81
CA ASN A 323 15.19 -30.84 30.64
C ASN A 323 15.87 -29.70 29.88
N LEU A 324 17.12 -29.37 30.21
CA LEU A 324 17.90 -28.37 29.50
C LEU A 324 18.10 -28.76 28.03
N LEU A 325 18.27 -30.04 27.71
CA LEU A 325 18.38 -30.52 26.34
C LEU A 325 17.13 -30.21 25.52
N TYR A 326 15.92 -30.46 26.03
CA TYR A 326 14.67 -30.19 25.34
C TYR A 326 14.38 -28.71 25.22
N ILE A 327 14.73 -27.89 26.23
CA ILE A 327 14.62 -26.43 26.16
C ILE A 327 15.55 -25.87 25.06
N ILE A 328 16.81 -26.31 24.98
CA ILE A 328 17.73 -25.91 23.92
C ILE A 328 17.20 -26.33 22.55
N GLN A 329 16.69 -27.54 22.41
CA GLN A 329 16.16 -28.05 21.16
C GLN A 329 14.99 -27.22 20.66
N ASN A 330 14.00 -26.94 21.50
CA ASN A 330 12.85 -26.10 21.13
C ASN A 330 13.24 -24.64 20.95
N GLY A 331 14.19 -24.12 21.70
CA GLY A 331 14.73 -22.79 21.49
C GLY A 331 15.40 -22.62 20.12
N ILE A 332 16.17 -23.62 19.66
CA ILE A 332 16.77 -23.61 18.33
C ILE A 332 15.70 -23.66 17.25
N MET A 333 14.71 -24.56 17.40
CA MET A 333 13.59 -24.65 16.44
C MET A 333 12.80 -23.35 16.37
N GLY A 334 12.49 -22.73 17.52
CA GLY A 334 11.81 -21.45 17.60
C GLY A 334 12.60 -20.32 16.93
N LEU A 335 13.90 -20.27 17.17
CA LEU A 335 14.78 -19.25 16.55
C LEU A 335 14.82 -19.38 15.03
N ILE A 336 15.01 -20.60 14.52
CA ILE A 336 14.99 -20.87 13.07
C ILE A 336 13.63 -20.48 12.48
N ALA A 337 12.55 -20.85 13.16
CA ALA A 337 11.20 -20.57 12.70
C ALA A 337 10.90 -19.07 12.64
N VAL A 338 11.33 -18.29 13.62
CA VAL A 338 11.14 -16.82 13.65
C VAL A 338 11.91 -16.14 12.52
N ILE A 339 13.14 -16.55 12.25
CA ILE A 339 13.94 -16.01 11.14
C ILE A 339 13.26 -16.33 9.79
N LEU A 340 12.81 -17.58 9.62
CA LEU A 340 12.09 -17.99 8.40
C LEU A 340 10.75 -17.27 8.27
N ALA A 341 10.00 -17.07 9.37
CA ALA A 341 8.75 -16.33 9.37
C ALA A 341 8.92 -14.90 8.89
N PHE A 342 9.96 -14.21 9.35
CA PHE A 342 10.31 -12.88 8.88
C PHE A 342 10.62 -12.87 7.37
N ALA A 343 11.43 -13.81 6.88
CA ALA A 343 11.75 -13.91 5.47
C ALA A 343 10.52 -14.23 4.60
N VAL A 344 9.66 -15.16 5.05
CA VAL A 344 8.42 -15.53 4.36
C VAL A 344 7.45 -14.35 4.31
N SER A 345 7.28 -13.59 5.40
CA SER A 345 6.41 -12.41 5.41
C SER A 345 6.84 -11.39 4.36
N ARG A 346 8.15 -11.14 4.22
CA ARG A 346 8.69 -10.24 3.17
C ARG A 346 8.47 -10.79 1.77
N GLY A 347 8.67 -12.10 1.56
CA GLY A 347 8.37 -12.74 0.28
C GLY A 347 6.88 -12.66 -0.10
N CYS A 348 5.98 -12.80 0.85
CA CYS A 348 4.55 -12.63 0.61
C CYS A 348 4.17 -11.17 0.30
N MET A 349 4.84 -10.17 0.89
CA MET A 349 4.62 -8.76 0.54
C MET A 349 4.92 -8.50 -0.94
N VAL A 350 5.96 -9.13 -1.51
CA VAL A 350 6.26 -9.02 -2.95
C VAL A 350 5.08 -9.49 -3.79
N LEU A 351 4.47 -10.62 -3.41
CA LEU A 351 3.33 -11.19 -4.15
C LEU A 351 2.04 -10.36 -4.01
N MET A 352 1.92 -9.60 -2.92
CA MET A 352 0.76 -8.75 -2.66
C MET A 352 0.93 -7.33 -3.22
N ASN A 353 2.15 -6.96 -3.62
CA ASN A 353 2.44 -5.59 -4.02
C ASN A 353 1.52 -5.11 -5.14
N ASP A 354 1.36 -5.89 -6.22
CA ASP A 354 0.53 -5.52 -7.37
C ASP A 354 -0.93 -5.27 -6.98
N TYR A 355 -1.45 -6.06 -6.02
CA TYR A 355 -2.82 -5.86 -5.51
C TYR A 355 -2.94 -4.59 -4.66
N VAL A 356 -1.97 -4.31 -3.79
CA VAL A 356 -1.99 -3.11 -2.93
C VAL A 356 -1.71 -1.85 -3.76
N GLU A 357 -0.89 -1.97 -4.80
CA GLU A 357 -0.60 -0.90 -5.74
C GLU A 357 -1.86 -0.44 -6.50
N SER A 358 -2.77 -1.36 -6.84
CA SER A 358 -4.07 -1.00 -7.42
C SER A 358 -4.95 -0.15 -6.49
N MET A 359 -4.65 -0.12 -5.18
CA MET A 359 -5.27 0.76 -4.19
C MET A 359 -4.50 2.09 -3.99
N GLY A 360 -3.51 2.38 -4.83
CA GLY A 360 -2.72 3.61 -4.77
C GLY A 360 -1.61 3.62 -3.72
N VAL A 361 -1.23 2.47 -3.16
CA VAL A 361 -0.17 2.34 -2.15
C VAL A 361 0.88 1.33 -2.60
N VAL A 362 2.15 1.71 -2.60
CA VAL A 362 3.27 0.81 -2.92
C VAL A 362 3.92 0.30 -1.64
N LEU A 363 4.01 -1.03 -1.49
CA LEU A 363 4.59 -1.63 -0.30
C LEU A 363 6.12 -1.52 -0.30
N ASN A 364 6.67 -0.93 0.76
CA ASN A 364 8.11 -0.88 0.98
C ASN A 364 8.58 -2.11 1.78
N MET A 365 9.21 -3.07 1.10
CA MET A 365 9.70 -4.32 1.70
C MET A 365 10.89 -4.10 2.65
N GLY A 366 11.64 -3.01 2.47
CA GLY A 366 12.76 -2.63 3.33
C GLY A 366 12.35 -1.97 4.64
N LYS A 367 11.11 -1.50 4.74
CA LYS A 367 10.61 -0.84 5.95
C LYS A 367 10.35 -1.86 7.06
N VAL A 368 10.96 -1.66 8.21
CA VAL A 368 10.87 -2.55 9.37
C VAL A 368 10.35 -1.78 10.57
N TYR A 369 9.29 -2.29 11.18
CA TYR A 369 8.69 -1.67 12.35
C TYR A 369 9.16 -2.36 13.65
N PRO A 370 9.41 -1.62 14.73
CA PRO A 370 9.79 -2.21 16.03
C PRO A 370 8.78 -3.24 16.55
N VAL A 371 7.51 -3.09 16.23
CA VAL A 371 6.42 -3.99 16.63
C VAL A 371 6.59 -5.39 16.01
N GLU A 372 7.17 -5.51 14.83
CA GLU A 372 7.46 -6.81 14.21
C GLU A 372 8.37 -7.67 15.11
N PHE A 373 9.41 -7.06 15.67
CA PHE A 373 10.30 -7.76 16.59
C PHE A 373 9.60 -8.18 17.87
N LEU A 374 8.64 -7.37 18.35
CA LEU A 374 7.82 -7.75 19.52
C LEU A 374 6.92 -8.95 19.21
N ILE A 375 6.28 -8.98 18.03
CA ILE A 375 5.47 -10.12 17.56
C ILE A 375 6.34 -11.37 17.47
N LEU A 376 7.49 -11.30 16.82
CA LEU A 376 8.41 -12.39 16.64
C LEU A 376 8.98 -12.90 17.98
N LEU A 377 9.31 -11.98 18.90
CA LEU A 377 9.76 -12.32 20.24
C LEU A 377 8.64 -13.03 21.05
N ALA A 378 7.41 -12.52 20.97
CA ALA A 378 6.26 -13.14 21.63
C ALA A 378 6.04 -14.58 21.11
N VAL A 379 6.08 -14.78 19.79
CA VAL A 379 5.95 -16.11 19.19
C VAL A 379 7.10 -17.02 19.61
N PHE A 380 8.35 -16.51 19.65
CA PHE A 380 9.49 -17.29 20.15
C PHE A 380 9.30 -17.73 21.59
N VAL A 381 8.92 -16.82 22.49
CA VAL A 381 8.64 -17.14 23.90
C VAL A 381 7.53 -18.19 24.01
N ILE A 382 6.43 -17.98 23.29
CA ILE A 382 5.28 -18.91 23.26
C ILE A 382 5.71 -20.31 22.79
N SER A 383 6.63 -20.41 21.81
CA SER A 383 7.11 -21.71 21.32
C SER A 383 7.91 -22.51 22.35
N VAL A 384 8.56 -21.85 23.30
CA VAL A 384 9.39 -22.46 24.35
C VAL A 384 8.60 -22.77 25.61
N VAL A 385 7.57 -21.98 25.93
CA VAL A 385 6.78 -22.10 27.19
C VAL A 385 6.22 -23.47 27.44
N PRO A 386 5.58 -24.23 26.52
CA PRO A 386 5.04 -25.54 26.77
C PRO A 386 6.11 -26.55 27.26
N THR A 387 7.31 -26.45 26.68
CA THR A 387 8.45 -27.28 27.07
C THR A 387 8.90 -26.99 28.50
N VAL A 388 8.99 -25.69 28.83
CA VAL A 388 9.37 -25.25 30.18
C VAL A 388 8.36 -25.73 31.23
N ILE A 389 7.06 -25.53 30.98
CA ILE A 389 6.00 -25.98 31.89
C ILE A 389 6.07 -27.50 32.13
N TRP A 390 6.22 -28.26 31.04
CA TRP A 390 6.30 -29.70 31.13
C TRP A 390 7.55 -30.17 31.92
N THR A 391 8.73 -29.56 31.64
CA THR A 391 9.99 -29.90 32.34
C THR A 391 9.89 -29.63 33.85
N PHE A 392 9.23 -28.56 34.26
CA PHE A 392 8.95 -28.28 35.68
C PHE A 392 7.98 -29.29 36.29
N SER A 393 6.94 -29.70 35.57
CA SER A 393 5.97 -30.69 36.05
C SER A 393 6.62 -32.05 36.30
N MET A 394 7.51 -32.50 35.41
CA MET A 394 8.25 -33.77 35.59
C MET A 394 9.28 -33.71 36.73
N SER A 395 9.99 -32.61 36.88
CA SER A 395 10.93 -32.40 37.98
C SER A 395 10.25 -32.45 39.35
N LYS A 396 9.02 -31.98 39.46
CA LYS A 396 8.21 -32.03 40.70
C LYS A 396 7.71 -33.44 41.05
N LYS A 397 7.42 -34.26 40.03
CA LYS A 397 6.97 -35.64 40.20
C LYS A 397 8.11 -36.54 40.69
N ASP A 398 9.33 -36.33 40.23
CA ASP A 398 10.52 -37.08 40.68
C ASP A 398 10.90 -36.76 42.13
N SER A 399 10.64 -35.52 42.63
CA SER A 399 10.94 -35.13 44.01
C SER A 399 9.92 -35.67 45.03
N ILE A 400 8.82 -36.28 44.60
CA ILE A 400 7.78 -36.90 45.47
C ILE A 400 7.99 -38.40 45.56
N THR A 401 8.83 -39.00 44.70
CA THR A 401 9.11 -40.45 44.67
C THR A 401 10.48 -40.81 45.26
N ASP A 402 11.29 -39.84 45.66
CA ASP A 402 12.47 -39.96 46.55
C ASP A 402 12.08 -39.63 48.01
#